data_9bd686ff7e052932cc06df47d1d22af7
#
_entry.id   9bd686ff7e052932cc06df47d1d22af7
#
_cell.length_a   1.000
_cell.length_b   1.000
_cell.length_c   1.000
_cell.angle_alpha   90.00
_cell.angle_beta   90.00
_cell.angle_gamma   90.00
#
_symmetry.space_group_name_H-M   'P 1'
#
loop_
_entity.id
_entity.type
_entity.pdbx_description
1 polymer ?
#
loop_
_entity_poly.entity_id
_entity_poly.type
_entity_poly.pdbx_seq_one_letter_code
_entity_poly.pdbx_strand_id
1 'polypeptide(L)'
;MKILFVTSECAPYSKSGGLADVTFSLPPALKAAGNKMAIVTPYYKCVRDRFADEIEFVSSTSVRLGNAELYCGLLKGKLNGVPVWFIDNQDLFNRDKLYGYDDDKFRFAWFSKAVVDVLDQMEFVPEILHCNDWETALCVLYLKDKMAERTDYRTIRTVYTIHNIAYQGQFGANELGDTFALNPGWYDAALGYEFDGRHDVNLMKGAMLMADAVSTVSPTYARELHTPQFGKGLEGVCDMIESKMYGILNGIDPAHYDPGIDPRIPANFTAADKSGKEECKAYIQETFGLRKEEHWPLFAVVARLVEQKGIELIRQILPELMKKGLQLVIFGQGDQKYVDYFNYCKEQYPGQLGFSDQYTEEMAAKVFAGADFYLMPSAFEPCGLSQMMAMRYGTVPIVHETGGLKDTVRPYSDFDGIGDGFSFSGYTAKSLMLAIDDAIKVYFAERDVFDKIVDRCMRKDFSWKKSARTYMKMYSDICGFGSDPNVTFQDAFEALKIVYTEQRKNRDVFLAMQPEDYQTVIQVRIEGPGEGTFYLKFTRDGMEMEPYSYNGADVEITTTFDNLYNIAIGTTGTSRLFVNGQMKIEGNISKAFELRYLIGTHERKKRK
;
A
#
# COMPACT_ATOMS: atom_id res chain seq x y z
N MET A 1 -1.27 8.59 16.85
CA MET A 1 -0.28 7.56 17.22
C MET A 1 1.12 7.97 16.78
N LYS A 2 2.16 7.49 17.47
CA LYS A 2 3.56 7.60 17.03
C LYS A 2 3.96 6.35 16.27
N ILE A 3 4.31 6.47 15.00
CA ILE A 3 4.60 5.33 14.12
C ILE A 3 6.00 5.48 13.56
N LEU A 4 6.87 4.50 13.80
CA LEU A 4 8.18 4.39 13.18
C LEU A 4 8.11 3.39 12.03
N PHE A 5 8.31 3.88 10.81
CA PHE A 5 8.28 3.09 9.59
C PHE A 5 9.71 2.65 9.23
N VAL A 6 9.99 1.36 9.40
CA VAL A 6 11.31 0.76 9.16
C VAL A 6 11.33 0.16 7.76
N THR A 7 12.31 0.56 6.97
CA THR A 7 12.37 0.17 5.57
C THR A 7 13.81 0.08 5.05
N SER A 8 14.03 -0.77 4.07
CA SER A 8 15.30 -0.87 3.34
C SER A 8 15.38 0.08 2.13
N GLU A 9 14.25 0.65 1.69
CA GLU A 9 14.19 1.60 0.57
C GLU A 9 13.36 2.83 0.92
N CYS A 10 13.78 4.00 0.44
CA CYS A 10 13.10 5.27 0.67
C CYS A 10 13.35 6.25 -0.49
N ALA A 11 12.43 6.37 -1.44
CA ALA A 11 12.55 7.38 -2.50
C ALA A 11 12.44 8.80 -1.91
N PRO A 12 13.17 9.80 -2.44
CA PRO A 12 14.12 9.73 -3.56
C PRO A 12 15.53 9.28 -3.16
N TYR A 13 15.75 8.98 -1.89
CA TYR A 13 17.06 8.68 -1.32
C TYR A 13 17.64 7.36 -1.86
N SER A 14 16.87 6.28 -1.76
CA SER A 14 17.27 4.95 -2.21
C SER A 14 16.07 4.23 -2.85
N LYS A 15 16.25 3.67 -4.05
CA LYS A 15 15.19 3.00 -4.78
C LYS A 15 15.73 1.86 -5.62
N SER A 16 15.10 0.70 -5.50
CA SER A 16 15.28 -0.48 -6.34
C SER A 16 13.93 -1.00 -6.85
N GLY A 17 12.87 -0.83 -6.07
CA GLY A 17 11.55 -1.36 -6.39
C GLY A 17 10.38 -0.51 -5.86
N GLY A 18 9.20 -1.13 -5.81
CA GLY A 18 7.97 -0.47 -5.39
C GLY A 18 7.92 -0.10 -3.90
N LEU A 19 8.74 -0.73 -3.05
CA LEU A 19 8.83 -0.40 -1.62
C LEU A 19 9.26 1.07 -1.43
N ALA A 20 10.19 1.55 -2.25
CA ALA A 20 10.62 2.95 -2.21
C ALA A 20 9.46 3.92 -2.47
N ASP A 21 8.57 3.61 -3.43
CA ASP A 21 7.40 4.43 -3.76
C ASP A 21 6.35 4.40 -2.63
N VAL A 22 6.18 3.26 -1.98
CA VAL A 22 5.33 3.13 -0.78
C VAL A 22 5.89 4.00 0.35
N THR A 23 7.19 3.92 0.61
CA THR A 23 7.85 4.74 1.65
C THR A 23 7.77 6.23 1.34
N PHE A 24 7.85 6.62 0.07
CA PHE A 24 7.67 8.00 -0.36
C PHE A 24 6.27 8.55 -0.03
N SER A 25 5.23 7.71 -0.12
CA SER A 25 3.84 8.16 -0.16
C SER A 25 3.03 7.82 1.10
N LEU A 26 3.17 6.60 1.65
CA LEU A 26 2.35 6.15 2.79
C LEU A 26 2.64 6.90 4.10
N PRO A 27 3.90 7.08 4.56
CA PRO A 27 4.17 7.82 5.79
C PRO A 27 3.67 9.28 5.76
N PRO A 28 3.83 10.05 4.65
CA PRO A 28 3.21 11.38 4.54
C PRO A 28 1.67 11.33 4.59
N ALA A 29 1.04 10.34 3.97
CA ALA A 29 -0.41 10.17 4.01
C ALA A 29 -0.92 9.83 5.43
N LEU A 30 -0.21 8.98 6.17
CA LEU A 30 -0.49 8.67 7.57
C LEU A 30 -0.27 9.88 8.48
N LYS A 31 0.74 10.70 8.20
CA LYS A 31 0.94 11.97 8.90
C LYS A 31 -0.21 12.94 8.65
N ALA A 32 -0.66 13.05 7.40
CA ALA A 32 -1.84 13.87 7.06
C ALA A 32 -3.13 13.38 7.74
N ALA A 33 -3.21 12.09 8.07
CA ALA A 33 -4.29 11.48 8.87
C ALA A 33 -4.12 11.68 10.39
N GLY A 34 -3.21 12.57 10.84
CA GLY A 34 -3.06 12.98 12.24
C GLY A 34 -2.02 12.21 13.06
N ASN A 35 -1.19 11.39 12.45
CA ASN A 35 -0.17 10.64 13.18
C ASN A 35 1.17 11.40 13.28
N LYS A 36 1.94 11.09 14.32
CA LYS A 36 3.35 11.46 14.38
C LYS A 36 4.15 10.35 13.69
N MET A 37 4.76 10.67 12.56
CA MET A 37 5.49 9.71 11.74
C MET A 37 6.99 9.97 11.80
N ALA A 38 7.77 8.89 11.77
CA ALA A 38 9.18 8.91 11.42
C ALA A 38 9.49 7.70 10.53
N ILE A 39 10.48 7.83 9.67
CA ILE A 39 11.00 6.77 8.81
C ILE A 39 12.42 6.46 9.29
N VAL A 40 12.83 5.19 9.23
CA VAL A 40 14.23 4.79 9.43
C VAL A 40 14.68 3.86 8.31
N THR A 41 15.86 4.13 7.76
CA THR A 41 16.44 3.42 6.60
C THR A 41 17.98 3.41 6.69
N PRO A 42 18.68 2.47 6.04
CA PRO A 42 20.14 2.52 5.99
C PRO A 42 20.67 3.75 5.23
N TYR A 43 21.84 4.27 5.66
CA TYR A 43 22.54 5.36 4.98
C TYR A 43 23.43 4.81 3.86
N TYR A 44 22.79 4.45 2.74
CA TYR A 44 23.49 3.87 1.59
C TYR A 44 24.43 4.87 0.90
N LYS A 45 25.37 4.35 0.12
CA LYS A 45 26.27 5.16 -0.72
C LYS A 45 25.51 6.12 -1.62
N CYS A 46 24.47 5.67 -2.30
CA CYS A 46 23.66 6.52 -3.18
C CYS A 46 22.96 7.68 -2.47
N VAL A 47 22.66 7.54 -1.17
CA VAL A 47 22.14 8.63 -0.33
C VAL A 47 23.26 9.61 -0.02
N ARG A 48 24.40 9.11 0.42
CA ARG A 48 25.58 9.93 0.73
C ARG A 48 26.04 10.74 -0.49
N ASP A 49 26.14 10.12 -1.65
CA ASP A 49 26.65 10.76 -2.87
C ASP A 49 25.72 11.86 -3.39
N ARG A 50 24.42 11.80 -3.10
CA ARG A 50 23.43 12.70 -3.70
C ARG A 50 22.77 13.67 -2.73
N PHE A 51 22.71 13.35 -1.45
CA PHE A 51 21.88 14.08 -0.47
C PHE A 51 22.63 14.41 0.82
N ALA A 52 23.97 14.28 0.86
CA ALA A 52 24.76 14.55 2.07
C ALA A 52 24.51 15.97 2.65
N ASP A 53 24.36 16.96 1.80
CA ASP A 53 24.14 18.36 2.20
C ASP A 53 22.73 18.61 2.80
N GLU A 54 21.79 17.68 2.62
CA GLU A 54 20.43 17.77 3.13
C GLU A 54 20.22 16.94 4.42
N ILE A 55 21.25 16.20 4.85
CA ILE A 55 21.18 15.23 5.93
C ILE A 55 22.14 15.63 7.06
N GLU A 56 21.57 15.86 8.24
CA GLU A 56 22.31 16.31 9.44
C GLU A 56 22.80 15.11 10.24
N PHE A 57 24.07 15.10 10.65
CA PHE A 57 24.59 14.17 11.65
C PHE A 57 24.07 14.54 13.05
N VAL A 58 23.46 13.60 13.76
CA VAL A 58 22.87 13.82 15.09
C VAL A 58 23.75 13.28 16.20
N SER A 59 24.10 12.00 16.12
CA SER A 59 24.88 11.31 17.15
C SER A 59 25.49 10.02 16.60
N SER A 60 26.34 9.39 17.40
CA SER A 60 26.83 8.04 17.12
C SER A 60 26.92 7.21 18.40
N THR A 61 26.83 5.91 18.22
CA THR A 61 27.00 4.92 19.26
C THR A 61 27.67 3.67 18.68
N SER A 62 27.86 2.62 19.47
CA SER A 62 28.13 1.28 18.97
C SER A 62 26.92 0.38 19.14
N VAL A 63 26.74 -0.53 18.19
CA VAL A 63 25.69 -1.56 18.25
C VAL A 63 26.35 -2.93 18.19
N ARG A 64 26.01 -3.77 19.15
CA ARG A 64 26.53 -5.12 19.27
C ARG A 64 25.58 -6.13 18.61
N LEU A 65 26.12 -6.94 17.73
CA LEU A 65 25.45 -8.12 17.18
C LEU A 65 26.37 -9.34 17.35
N GLY A 66 26.03 -10.24 18.24
CA GLY A 66 26.90 -11.36 18.62
C GLY A 66 28.25 -10.88 19.17
N ASN A 67 29.32 -11.29 18.51
CA ASN A 67 30.69 -10.90 18.87
C ASN A 67 31.16 -9.61 18.18
N ALA A 68 30.41 -9.10 17.21
CA ALA A 68 30.74 -7.87 16.50
C ALA A 68 30.13 -6.67 17.22
N GLU A 69 30.96 -5.67 17.52
CA GLU A 69 30.54 -4.35 18.01
C GLU A 69 30.95 -3.32 16.97
N LEU A 70 29.95 -2.71 16.31
CA LEU A 70 30.17 -1.87 15.15
C LEU A 70 29.66 -0.46 15.37
N TYR A 71 30.31 0.51 14.74
CA TYR A 71 29.88 1.91 14.71
C TYR A 71 28.45 2.01 14.16
N CYS A 72 27.65 2.86 14.80
CA CYS A 72 26.30 3.22 14.38
C CYS A 72 26.14 4.73 14.44
N GLY A 73 26.17 5.37 13.29
CA GLY A 73 25.86 6.79 13.15
C GLY A 73 24.38 7.02 12.97
N LEU A 74 23.84 8.05 13.61
CA LEU A 74 22.48 8.53 13.43
C LEU A 74 22.49 9.84 12.68
N LEU A 75 21.86 9.86 11.51
CA LEU A 75 21.68 11.07 10.72
C LEU A 75 20.19 11.31 10.48
N LYS A 76 19.82 12.55 10.20
CA LYS A 76 18.43 12.99 10.08
C LYS A 76 18.23 13.83 8.83
N GLY A 77 17.26 13.45 8.03
CA GLY A 77 16.76 14.20 6.89
C GLY A 77 15.25 14.36 6.97
N LYS A 78 14.62 14.69 5.85
CA LYS A 78 13.19 14.96 5.80
C LYS A 78 12.58 14.60 4.46
N LEU A 79 11.46 13.87 4.48
CA LEU A 79 10.68 13.49 3.31
C LEU A 79 9.24 14.00 3.44
N ASN A 80 8.82 14.93 2.61
CA ASN A 80 7.45 15.49 2.60
C ASN A 80 6.95 15.86 4.02
N GLY A 81 7.86 16.46 4.81
CA GLY A 81 7.57 16.86 6.18
C GLY A 81 7.69 15.77 7.24
N VAL A 82 7.94 14.50 6.86
CA VAL A 82 8.20 13.38 7.78
C VAL A 82 9.70 13.32 8.06
N PRO A 83 10.16 13.25 9.33
CA PRO A 83 11.55 12.98 9.66
C PRO A 83 12.01 11.63 9.11
N VAL A 84 13.18 11.60 8.50
CA VAL A 84 13.85 10.37 8.05
C VAL A 84 15.14 10.21 8.84
N TRP A 85 15.26 9.10 9.55
CA TRP A 85 16.46 8.71 10.25
C TRP A 85 17.26 7.75 9.38
N PHE A 86 18.54 8.02 9.27
CA PHE A 86 19.48 7.16 8.56
C PHE A 86 20.43 6.50 9.55
N ILE A 87 20.54 5.18 9.45
CA ILE A 87 21.51 4.38 10.21
C ILE A 87 22.78 4.25 9.37
N ASP A 88 23.86 4.87 9.82
CA ASP A 88 25.15 4.84 9.13
C ASP A 88 26.09 3.79 9.70
N ASN A 89 26.55 2.95 8.79
CA ASN A 89 27.76 2.14 8.92
C ASN A 89 28.35 1.97 7.53
N GLN A 90 29.53 2.58 7.32
CA GLN A 90 30.12 2.62 5.98
C GLN A 90 30.58 1.23 5.49
N ASP A 91 31.05 0.37 6.39
CA ASP A 91 31.49 -0.98 6.02
C ASP A 91 30.32 -1.83 5.48
N LEU A 92 29.12 -1.56 5.99
CA LEU A 92 27.91 -2.31 5.62
C LEU A 92 27.14 -1.67 4.46
N PHE A 93 27.05 -0.31 4.39
CA PHE A 93 26.11 0.36 3.47
C PHE A 93 26.75 1.29 2.44
N ASN A 94 28.07 1.49 2.46
CA ASN A 94 28.76 2.28 1.43
C ASN A 94 29.09 1.43 0.20
N ARG A 95 28.06 0.91 -0.48
CA ARG A 95 28.15 -0.01 -1.60
C ARG A 95 27.32 0.46 -2.79
N ASP A 96 27.67 0.02 -4.00
CA ASP A 96 27.05 0.49 -5.25
C ASP A 96 25.60 0.02 -5.43
N LYS A 97 25.23 -1.14 -4.88
CA LYS A 97 23.87 -1.68 -4.91
C LYS A 97 23.28 -1.71 -3.51
N LEU A 98 21.95 -1.67 -3.44
CA LEU A 98 21.23 -1.79 -2.17
C LEU A 98 21.28 -3.24 -1.65
N TYR A 99 21.19 -4.22 -2.54
CA TYR A 99 21.09 -5.67 -2.29
C TYR A 99 21.98 -6.49 -3.22
N GLY A 100 22.07 -7.79 -2.91
CA GLY A 100 22.73 -8.79 -3.74
C GLY A 100 24.18 -9.04 -3.36
N TYR A 101 24.51 -8.84 -2.08
CA TYR A 101 25.81 -9.17 -1.52
C TYR A 101 25.71 -10.42 -0.63
N ASP A 102 26.75 -11.21 -0.56
CA ASP A 102 26.81 -12.47 0.21
C ASP A 102 26.57 -12.23 1.71
N ASP A 103 26.89 -11.03 2.19
CA ASP A 103 26.72 -10.62 3.58
C ASP A 103 25.43 -9.84 3.86
N ASP A 104 24.48 -9.82 2.94
CA ASP A 104 23.17 -9.13 3.15
C ASP A 104 22.48 -9.63 4.42
N LYS A 105 22.60 -10.92 4.76
CA LYS A 105 22.08 -11.48 6.00
C LYS A 105 22.61 -10.76 7.25
N PHE A 106 23.92 -10.49 7.31
CA PHE A 106 24.54 -9.78 8.43
C PHE A 106 24.20 -8.28 8.41
N ARG A 107 24.24 -7.65 7.22
CA ARG A 107 23.98 -6.22 7.06
C ARG A 107 22.58 -5.86 7.58
N PHE A 108 21.57 -6.61 7.17
CA PHE A 108 20.17 -6.32 7.55
C PHE A 108 19.81 -6.84 8.95
N ALA A 109 20.50 -7.89 9.44
CA ALA A 109 20.42 -8.26 10.86
C ALA A 109 20.97 -7.14 11.75
N TRP A 110 22.15 -6.62 11.41
CA TRP A 110 22.75 -5.51 12.15
C TRP A 110 21.91 -4.24 12.05
N PHE A 111 21.38 -3.90 10.86
CA PHE A 111 20.45 -2.78 10.69
C PHE A 111 19.21 -2.92 11.59
N SER A 112 18.58 -4.09 11.57
CA SER A 112 17.40 -4.37 12.41
C SER A 112 17.71 -4.26 13.91
N LYS A 113 18.89 -4.74 14.33
CA LYS A 113 19.36 -4.59 15.72
C LYS A 113 19.62 -3.14 16.07
N ALA A 114 20.30 -2.39 15.18
CA ALA A 114 20.59 -0.98 15.36
C ALA A 114 19.30 -0.16 15.53
N VAL A 115 18.28 -0.38 14.68
CA VAL A 115 16.98 0.31 14.80
C VAL A 115 16.40 0.16 16.20
N VAL A 116 16.39 -1.05 16.76
CA VAL A 116 15.81 -1.33 18.07
C VAL A 116 16.67 -0.74 19.20
N ASP A 117 18.00 -0.79 19.08
CA ASP A 117 18.90 -0.33 20.15
C ASP A 117 18.99 1.21 20.23
N VAL A 118 18.71 1.93 19.14
CA VAL A 118 18.82 3.41 19.11
C VAL A 118 17.49 4.15 19.23
N LEU A 119 16.37 3.46 19.52
CA LEU A 119 15.05 4.08 19.63
C LEU A 119 15.03 5.29 20.59
N ASP A 120 15.69 5.17 21.75
CA ASP A 120 15.77 6.28 22.72
C ASP A 120 16.58 7.48 22.19
N GLN A 121 17.60 7.22 21.35
CA GLN A 121 18.46 8.26 20.78
C GLN A 121 17.78 9.04 19.64
N MET A 122 16.77 8.44 19.01
CA MET A 122 15.96 9.12 17.97
C MET A 122 14.95 10.12 18.59
N GLU A 123 14.86 10.22 19.94
CA GLU A 123 13.83 11.00 20.63
C GLU A 123 12.40 10.68 20.16
N PHE A 124 12.22 9.46 19.67
CA PHE A 124 10.98 8.99 19.06
C PHE A 124 10.73 7.53 19.44
N VAL A 125 10.32 7.29 20.69
CA VAL A 125 9.83 5.95 21.06
C VAL A 125 8.44 5.78 20.46
N PRO A 126 8.26 4.81 19.53
CA PRO A 126 7.01 4.65 18.81
C PRO A 126 5.97 3.89 19.64
N GLU A 127 4.69 4.10 19.34
CA GLU A 127 3.60 3.20 19.74
C GLU A 127 3.50 2.02 18.76
N ILE A 128 3.91 2.24 17.50
CA ILE A 128 3.93 1.21 16.45
C ILE A 128 5.29 1.20 15.75
N LEU A 129 5.93 0.03 15.75
CA LEU A 129 7.07 -0.29 14.92
C LEU A 129 6.56 -1.03 13.68
N HIS A 130 6.56 -0.35 12.53
CA HIS A 130 6.08 -0.89 11.25
C HIS A 130 7.24 -1.31 10.36
N CYS A 131 7.47 -2.60 10.24
CA CYS A 131 8.56 -3.23 9.50
C CYS A 131 8.12 -3.67 8.11
N ASN A 132 9.01 -3.57 7.12
CA ASN A 132 8.71 -3.84 5.71
C ASN A 132 9.71 -4.81 5.10
N ASP A 133 9.22 -5.92 4.55
CA ASP A 133 9.96 -7.02 3.93
C ASP A 133 11.05 -7.66 4.83
N TRP A 134 11.77 -8.65 4.30
CA TRP A 134 12.68 -9.49 5.07
C TRP A 134 13.86 -8.73 5.68
N GLU A 135 14.28 -7.64 5.07
CA GLU A 135 15.40 -6.81 5.52
C GLU A 135 15.15 -6.16 6.89
N THR A 136 13.88 -6.03 7.26
CA THR A 136 13.45 -5.44 8.54
C THR A 136 12.77 -6.45 9.47
N ALA A 137 12.66 -7.70 9.04
CA ALA A 137 11.94 -8.74 9.78
C ALA A 137 12.51 -8.97 11.20
N LEU A 138 13.83 -8.93 11.34
CA LEU A 138 14.49 -9.12 12.65
C LEU A 138 14.21 -7.98 13.64
N CYS A 139 13.76 -6.80 13.20
CA CYS A 139 13.32 -5.77 14.15
C CYS A 139 12.21 -6.26 15.07
N VAL A 140 11.28 -7.08 14.53
CA VAL A 140 10.17 -7.65 15.32
C VAL A 140 10.71 -8.56 16.43
N LEU A 141 11.66 -9.43 16.12
CA LEU A 141 12.22 -10.38 17.06
C LEU A 141 13.13 -9.70 18.10
N TYR A 142 14.04 -8.83 17.65
CA TYR A 142 14.91 -8.07 18.56
C TYR A 142 14.11 -7.16 19.49
N LEU A 143 12.99 -6.59 19.03
CA LEU A 143 12.11 -5.84 19.91
C LEU A 143 11.46 -6.73 20.98
N LYS A 144 11.02 -7.95 20.62
CA LYS A 144 10.47 -8.91 21.60
C LYS A 144 11.52 -9.31 22.64
N ASP A 145 12.77 -9.55 22.24
CA ASP A 145 13.86 -9.79 23.18
C ASP A 145 14.09 -8.56 24.09
N LYS A 146 14.11 -7.35 23.51
CA LYS A 146 14.29 -6.10 24.26
C LYS A 146 13.17 -5.83 25.26
N MET A 147 11.92 -6.22 24.96
CA MET A 147 10.76 -6.10 25.85
C MET A 147 10.92 -6.96 27.13
N ALA A 148 11.73 -8.02 27.10
CA ALA A 148 12.04 -8.81 28.28
C ALA A 148 12.94 -8.03 29.26
N GLU A 149 13.83 -7.19 28.74
CA GLU A 149 14.76 -6.34 29.51
C GLU A 149 14.16 -4.98 29.86
N ARG A 150 13.38 -4.38 28.95
CA ARG A 150 12.81 -3.04 29.02
C ARG A 150 11.28 -3.10 29.08
N THR A 151 10.72 -2.89 30.26
CA THR A 151 9.26 -2.97 30.48
C THR A 151 8.49 -1.84 29.77
N ASP A 152 9.08 -0.69 29.59
CA ASP A 152 8.52 0.46 28.85
C ASP A 152 8.35 0.19 27.35
N TYR A 153 9.12 -0.75 26.76
CA TYR A 153 8.98 -1.16 25.37
C TYR A 153 7.81 -2.13 25.14
N ARG A 154 7.22 -2.71 26.19
CA ARG A 154 6.10 -3.67 26.08
C ARG A 154 4.83 -3.07 25.49
N THR A 155 4.72 -1.75 25.50
CA THR A 155 3.60 -1.03 24.88
C THR A 155 3.74 -0.85 23.38
N ILE A 156 4.95 -1.05 22.83
CA ILE A 156 5.20 -0.92 21.38
C ILE A 156 4.54 -2.09 20.66
N ARG A 157 3.63 -1.81 19.75
CA ARG A 157 3.03 -2.79 18.85
C ARG A 157 3.85 -2.93 17.58
N THR A 158 3.83 -4.12 16.99
CA THR A 158 4.59 -4.45 15.79
C THR A 158 3.67 -4.71 14.62
N VAL A 159 3.96 -4.10 13.48
CA VAL A 159 3.33 -4.39 12.19
C VAL A 159 4.40 -4.86 11.22
N TYR A 160 4.08 -5.90 10.48
CA TYR A 160 4.95 -6.42 9.43
C TYR A 160 4.24 -6.41 8.08
N THR A 161 4.80 -5.75 7.08
CA THR A 161 4.22 -5.68 5.72
C THR A 161 5.05 -6.51 4.74
N ILE A 162 4.36 -7.39 4.01
CA ILE A 162 4.91 -8.22 2.94
C ILE A 162 4.62 -7.50 1.61
N HIS A 163 5.66 -6.95 0.98
CA HIS A 163 5.55 -6.38 -0.37
C HIS A 163 5.73 -7.43 -1.44
N ASN A 164 6.62 -8.41 -1.21
CA ASN A 164 6.82 -9.53 -2.11
C ASN A 164 7.28 -10.79 -1.37
N ILE A 165 6.42 -11.79 -1.25
CA ILE A 165 6.72 -13.06 -0.57
C ILE A 165 7.81 -13.90 -1.26
N ALA A 166 8.22 -13.56 -2.48
CA ALA A 166 9.30 -14.26 -3.15
C ALA A 166 10.68 -14.04 -2.49
N TYR A 167 10.82 -12.98 -1.70
CA TYR A 167 12.05 -12.64 -0.99
C TYR A 167 11.84 -12.76 0.52
N GLN A 168 12.25 -13.90 1.09
CA GLN A 168 11.86 -14.29 2.44
C GLN A 168 12.97 -14.17 3.49
N GLY A 169 14.21 -13.96 3.05
CA GLY A 169 15.35 -14.01 3.96
C GLY A 169 15.55 -15.41 4.54
N GLN A 170 15.77 -16.40 3.67
CA GLN A 170 16.06 -17.81 4.03
C GLN A 170 17.56 -18.03 4.13
N PHE A 171 17.98 -18.61 5.25
CA PHE A 171 19.41 -18.87 5.53
C PHE A 171 19.54 -20.18 6.34
N GLY A 172 20.75 -20.77 6.34
CA GLY A 172 21.00 -21.98 7.11
C GLY A 172 20.74 -21.79 8.61
N ALA A 173 20.32 -22.84 9.30
CA ALA A 173 19.96 -22.78 10.74
C ALA A 173 21.12 -22.32 11.65
N ASN A 174 22.38 -22.56 11.26
CA ASN A 174 23.55 -22.07 11.99
C ASN A 174 23.60 -20.54 12.09
N GLU A 175 23.03 -19.82 11.12
CA GLU A 175 23.02 -18.35 11.11
C GLU A 175 22.24 -17.74 12.28
N LEU A 176 21.35 -18.52 12.90
CA LEU A 176 20.54 -18.08 14.04
C LEU A 176 21.40 -17.54 15.19
N GLY A 177 22.43 -18.30 15.58
CA GLY A 177 23.36 -17.87 16.63
C GLY A 177 24.53 -17.06 16.08
N ASP A 178 25.13 -17.55 14.97
CA ASP A 178 26.38 -17.02 14.45
C ASP A 178 26.24 -15.62 13.87
N THR A 179 25.17 -15.38 13.09
CA THR A 179 24.94 -14.11 12.39
C THR A 179 23.87 -13.26 13.06
N PHE A 180 22.74 -13.87 13.47
CA PHE A 180 21.61 -13.11 14.00
C PHE A 180 21.68 -12.90 15.51
N ALA A 181 22.60 -13.60 16.20
CA ALA A 181 22.78 -13.52 17.66
C ALA A 181 21.46 -13.73 18.44
N LEU A 182 20.60 -14.59 17.93
CA LEU A 182 19.32 -14.94 18.54
C LEU A 182 19.44 -16.21 19.38
N ASN A 183 18.63 -16.31 20.43
CA ASN A 183 18.53 -17.50 21.24
C ASN A 183 18.04 -18.70 20.41
N PRO A 184 18.63 -19.91 20.57
CA PRO A 184 18.19 -21.11 19.84
C PRO A 184 16.68 -21.39 19.92
N GLY A 185 16.01 -21.02 21.01
CA GLY A 185 14.55 -21.17 21.15
C GLY A 185 13.73 -20.44 20.08
N TRP A 186 14.30 -19.45 19.41
CA TRP A 186 13.63 -18.79 18.27
C TRP A 186 13.47 -19.69 17.06
N TYR A 187 14.31 -20.74 16.93
CA TYR A 187 14.13 -21.71 15.85
C TYR A 187 12.76 -22.40 15.96
N ASP A 188 12.48 -23.01 17.11
CA ASP A 188 11.21 -23.73 17.32
C ASP A 188 10.01 -22.78 17.44
N ALA A 189 10.23 -21.60 18.04
CA ALA A 189 9.15 -20.63 18.28
C ALA A 189 8.62 -19.97 16.99
N ALA A 190 9.51 -19.66 16.02
CA ALA A 190 9.09 -18.85 14.89
C ALA A 190 9.91 -19.00 13.61
N LEU A 191 11.24 -19.17 13.69
CA LEU A 191 12.14 -19.03 12.54
C LEU A 191 12.38 -20.34 11.80
N GLY A 192 12.33 -21.50 12.47
CA GLY A 192 12.64 -22.80 11.88
C GLY A 192 11.82 -23.07 10.62
N TYR A 193 12.49 -23.41 9.54
CA TYR A 193 11.88 -23.65 8.23
C TYR A 193 12.50 -24.89 7.59
N GLU A 194 11.66 -25.90 7.39
CA GLU A 194 12.08 -27.15 6.74
C GLU A 194 11.57 -27.15 5.29
N PHE A 195 12.48 -27.14 4.35
CA PHE A 195 12.15 -27.21 2.95
C PHE A 195 13.17 -28.09 2.21
N ASP A 196 12.66 -29.05 1.46
CA ASP A 196 13.50 -29.98 0.64
C ASP A 196 14.61 -30.67 1.46
N GLY A 197 14.28 -31.09 2.69
CA GLY A 197 15.20 -31.79 3.59
C GLY A 197 16.30 -30.93 4.21
N ARG A 198 16.23 -29.60 4.05
CA ARG A 198 17.15 -28.64 4.69
C ARG A 198 16.49 -28.04 5.92
N HIS A 199 17.30 -27.90 6.98
CA HIS A 199 16.92 -27.16 8.18
C HIS A 199 17.45 -25.73 8.02
N ASP A 200 16.56 -24.81 7.71
CA ASP A 200 16.87 -23.40 7.48
C ASP A 200 16.13 -22.53 8.53
N VAL A 201 16.45 -21.26 8.55
CA VAL A 201 15.67 -20.20 9.19
C VAL A 201 15.06 -19.30 8.12
N ASN A 202 13.85 -18.82 8.36
CA ASN A 202 13.13 -17.93 7.47
C ASN A 202 12.71 -16.67 8.25
N LEU A 203 13.34 -15.54 7.92
CA LEU A 203 13.16 -14.30 8.67
C LEU A 203 11.75 -13.72 8.49
N MET A 204 11.21 -13.79 7.27
CA MET A 204 9.83 -13.37 6.99
C MET A 204 8.82 -14.17 7.80
N LYS A 205 8.96 -15.51 7.86
CA LYS A 205 8.14 -16.39 8.69
C LYS A 205 8.16 -15.94 10.15
N GLY A 206 9.36 -15.68 10.69
CA GLY A 206 9.51 -15.23 12.07
C GLY A 206 8.76 -13.93 12.35
N ALA A 207 8.92 -12.95 11.47
CA ALA A 207 8.20 -11.68 11.60
C ALA A 207 6.68 -11.84 11.46
N MET A 208 6.21 -12.66 10.51
CA MET A 208 4.77 -12.95 10.33
C MET A 208 4.14 -13.56 11.59
N LEU A 209 4.81 -14.53 12.20
CA LEU A 209 4.30 -15.18 13.42
C LEU A 209 4.33 -14.25 14.63
N MET A 210 5.35 -13.43 14.78
CA MET A 210 5.62 -12.63 15.99
C MET A 210 5.06 -11.21 15.97
N ALA A 211 4.75 -10.64 14.81
CA ALA A 211 4.13 -9.31 14.74
C ALA A 211 2.69 -9.31 15.27
N ASP A 212 2.25 -8.18 15.82
CA ASP A 212 0.88 -8.01 16.32
C ASP A 212 -0.13 -7.92 15.15
N ALA A 213 0.27 -7.36 13.99
CA ALA A 213 -0.47 -7.48 12.73
C ALA A 213 0.49 -7.70 11.56
N VAL A 214 -0.02 -8.38 10.53
CA VAL A 214 0.67 -8.57 9.25
C VAL A 214 -0.16 -7.96 8.16
N SER A 215 0.45 -7.20 7.26
CA SER A 215 -0.24 -6.71 6.07
C SER A 215 0.47 -7.12 4.79
N THR A 216 -0.28 -7.13 3.71
CA THR A 216 0.27 -7.20 2.36
C THR A 216 -0.46 -6.21 1.46
N VAL A 217 0.03 -6.03 0.24
CA VAL A 217 -0.21 -4.86 -0.59
C VAL A 217 -1.44 -4.93 -1.49
N SER A 218 -2.30 -5.95 -1.31
CA SER A 218 -3.64 -5.98 -1.89
C SER A 218 -4.55 -7.03 -1.24
N PRO A 219 -5.88 -6.85 -1.25
CA PRO A 219 -6.83 -7.84 -0.72
C PRO A 219 -6.81 -9.17 -1.47
N THR A 220 -6.66 -9.16 -2.80
CA THR A 220 -6.55 -10.39 -3.58
C THR A 220 -5.24 -11.09 -3.32
N TYR A 221 -4.12 -10.38 -3.25
CA TYR A 221 -2.84 -10.99 -2.93
C TYR A 221 -2.84 -11.62 -1.53
N ALA A 222 -3.45 -10.97 -0.53
CA ALA A 222 -3.63 -11.58 0.79
C ALA A 222 -4.31 -12.96 0.71
N ARG A 223 -5.36 -13.10 -0.12
CA ARG A 223 -6.02 -14.41 -0.34
C ARG A 223 -5.16 -15.39 -1.12
N GLU A 224 -4.44 -14.93 -2.13
CA GLU A 224 -3.55 -15.76 -2.95
C GLU A 224 -2.43 -16.38 -2.11
N LEU A 225 -1.88 -15.66 -1.12
CA LEU A 225 -0.81 -16.14 -0.24
C LEU A 225 -1.17 -17.40 0.56
N HIS A 226 -2.45 -17.71 0.73
CA HIS A 226 -2.96 -18.95 1.34
C HIS A 226 -2.89 -20.17 0.40
N THR A 227 -2.40 -20.00 -0.82
CA THR A 227 -2.32 -21.09 -1.79
C THR A 227 -0.87 -21.50 -2.07
N PRO A 228 -0.56 -22.79 -2.32
CA PRO A 228 0.81 -23.23 -2.63
C PRO A 228 1.44 -22.52 -3.82
N GLN A 229 0.62 -22.12 -4.80
CA GLN A 229 1.09 -21.42 -6.00
C GLN A 229 1.73 -20.06 -5.66
N PHE A 230 1.13 -19.31 -4.72
CA PHE A 230 1.52 -17.94 -4.41
C PHE A 230 2.22 -17.80 -3.05
N GLY A 231 1.95 -18.68 -2.08
CA GLY A 231 2.51 -18.65 -0.73
C GLY A 231 3.99 -19.00 -0.64
N LYS A 232 4.54 -19.62 -1.72
CA LYS A 232 5.98 -19.94 -1.81
C LYS A 232 6.54 -20.69 -0.61
N GLY A 233 5.75 -21.65 -0.07
CA GLY A 233 6.09 -22.45 1.10
C GLY A 233 5.70 -21.83 2.43
N LEU A 234 5.08 -20.62 2.43
CA LEU A 234 4.55 -19.96 3.62
C LEU A 234 3.01 -19.95 3.68
N GLU A 235 2.31 -20.64 2.78
CA GLU A 235 0.84 -20.72 2.77
C GLU A 235 0.28 -21.21 4.11
N GLY A 236 0.88 -22.24 4.71
CA GLY A 236 0.47 -22.70 6.04
C GLY A 236 0.71 -21.68 7.15
N VAL A 237 1.72 -20.83 7.01
CA VAL A 237 1.95 -19.71 7.95
C VAL A 237 0.88 -18.64 7.75
N CYS A 238 0.52 -18.33 6.49
CA CYS A 238 -0.58 -17.40 6.19
C CYS A 238 -1.90 -17.88 6.81
N ASP A 239 -2.21 -19.19 6.73
CA ASP A 239 -3.39 -19.78 7.37
C ASP A 239 -3.37 -19.59 8.90
N MET A 240 -2.22 -19.81 9.53
CA MET A 240 -2.07 -19.64 10.99
C MET A 240 -2.32 -18.19 11.46
N ILE A 241 -2.00 -17.20 10.62
CA ILE A 241 -2.09 -15.77 10.97
C ILE A 241 -3.28 -15.07 10.31
N GLU A 242 -4.23 -15.79 9.70
CA GLU A 242 -5.37 -15.21 8.97
C GLU A 242 -6.10 -14.13 9.78
N SER A 243 -6.28 -14.35 11.09
CA SER A 243 -6.98 -13.41 11.98
C SER A 243 -6.30 -12.04 12.15
N LYS A 244 -5.00 -11.95 11.89
CA LYS A 244 -4.19 -10.73 11.98
C LYS A 244 -3.58 -10.31 10.65
N MET A 245 -4.03 -10.91 9.53
CA MET A 245 -3.55 -10.61 8.18
C MET A 245 -4.48 -9.66 7.44
N TYR A 246 -3.92 -8.58 6.91
CA TYR A 246 -4.63 -7.50 6.23
C TYR A 246 -4.15 -7.36 4.79
N GLY A 247 -5.04 -7.36 3.83
CA GLY A 247 -4.77 -6.98 2.44
C GLY A 247 -5.07 -5.49 2.23
N ILE A 248 -4.06 -4.65 2.09
CA ILE A 248 -4.22 -3.19 1.96
C ILE A 248 -3.63 -2.73 0.65
N LEU A 249 -4.50 -2.27 -0.26
CA LEU A 249 -4.06 -1.83 -1.58
C LEU A 249 -3.17 -0.59 -1.48
N ASN A 250 -2.03 -0.61 -2.17
CA ASN A 250 -1.19 0.57 -2.34
C ASN A 250 -1.90 1.63 -3.19
N GLY A 251 -1.52 2.88 -2.99
CA GLY A 251 -1.92 4.00 -3.84
C GLY A 251 -0.79 4.49 -4.72
N ILE A 252 -1.08 5.54 -5.49
CA ILE A 252 -0.09 6.36 -6.18
C ILE A 252 -0.23 7.81 -5.73
N ASP A 253 0.79 8.63 -5.94
CA ASP A 253 0.71 10.07 -5.70
C ASP A 253 -0.08 10.73 -6.85
N PRO A 254 -1.30 11.23 -6.60
CA PRO A 254 -2.13 11.82 -7.63
C PRO A 254 -1.59 13.15 -8.17
N ALA A 255 -0.72 13.84 -7.43
CA ALA A 255 -0.11 15.08 -7.89
C ALA A 255 1.10 14.80 -8.79
N HIS A 256 1.86 13.74 -8.48
CA HIS A 256 3.01 13.32 -9.30
C HIS A 256 2.57 12.70 -10.64
N TYR A 257 1.43 11.98 -10.64
CA TYR A 257 0.86 11.33 -11.82
C TYR A 257 -0.43 12.02 -12.28
N ASP A 258 -0.34 13.34 -12.55
CA ASP A 258 -1.46 14.14 -13.06
C ASP A 258 -1.16 14.66 -14.47
N PRO A 259 -1.79 14.10 -15.52
CA PRO A 259 -1.54 14.56 -16.89
C PRO A 259 -1.90 16.04 -17.11
N GLY A 260 -2.70 16.65 -16.23
CA GLY A 260 -3.04 18.07 -16.34
C GLY A 260 -1.90 19.02 -15.98
N ILE A 261 -0.89 18.55 -15.22
CA ILE A 261 0.21 19.39 -14.72
C ILE A 261 1.60 18.74 -14.82
N ASP A 262 1.69 17.49 -15.29
CA ASP A 262 2.96 16.77 -15.37
C ASP A 262 3.90 17.40 -16.39
N PRO A 263 5.05 17.96 -15.97
CA PRO A 263 6.00 18.59 -16.89
C PRO A 263 6.80 17.59 -17.75
N ARG A 264 6.73 16.30 -17.43
CA ARG A 264 7.49 15.24 -18.14
C ARG A 264 6.87 14.86 -19.46
N ILE A 265 5.56 15.08 -19.66
CA ILE A 265 4.83 14.69 -20.88
C ILE A 265 4.86 15.81 -21.93
N PRO A 266 4.79 15.46 -23.23
CA PRO A 266 4.88 16.44 -24.31
C PRO A 266 3.77 17.49 -24.31
N ALA A 267 2.54 17.12 -23.98
CA ALA A 267 1.39 18.00 -23.84
C ALA A 267 0.53 17.59 -22.66
N ASN A 268 0.05 18.57 -21.89
CA ASN A 268 -0.84 18.32 -20.78
C ASN A 268 -2.28 18.13 -21.26
N PHE A 269 -3.05 17.29 -20.55
CA PHE A 269 -4.45 17.00 -20.85
C PHE A 269 -5.22 16.58 -19.60
N THR A 270 -6.54 16.60 -19.69
CA THR A 270 -7.44 16.23 -18.58
C THR A 270 -8.52 15.27 -19.08
N ALA A 271 -9.31 14.70 -18.17
CA ALA A 271 -10.47 13.89 -18.56
C ALA A 271 -11.53 14.70 -19.35
N ALA A 272 -11.58 16.03 -19.18
CA ALA A 272 -12.51 16.89 -19.91
C ALA A 272 -11.97 17.30 -21.29
N ASP A 273 -10.65 17.42 -21.44
CA ASP A 273 -9.98 17.76 -22.71
C ASP A 273 -8.77 16.84 -22.88
N LYS A 274 -8.88 15.91 -23.81
CA LYS A 274 -7.88 14.87 -24.11
C LYS A 274 -7.03 15.19 -25.35
N SER A 275 -7.12 16.39 -25.92
CA SER A 275 -6.38 16.77 -27.13
C SER A 275 -4.86 16.59 -26.97
N GLY A 276 -4.30 16.94 -25.80
CA GLY A 276 -2.89 16.72 -25.51
C GLY A 276 -2.46 15.25 -25.50
N LYS A 277 -3.38 14.29 -25.30
CA LYS A 277 -3.06 12.86 -25.39
C LYS A 277 -2.70 12.43 -26.81
N GLU A 278 -3.32 13.04 -27.83
CA GLU A 278 -3.00 12.79 -29.22
C GLU A 278 -1.58 13.28 -29.56
N GLU A 279 -1.18 14.44 -29.04
CA GLU A 279 0.20 14.94 -29.17
C GLU A 279 1.21 14.01 -28.47
N CYS A 280 0.87 13.50 -27.29
CA CYS A 280 1.69 12.51 -26.59
C CYS A 280 1.82 11.22 -27.40
N LYS A 281 0.75 10.74 -28.05
CA LYS A 281 0.79 9.56 -28.94
C LYS A 281 1.71 9.81 -30.14
N ALA A 282 1.57 10.95 -30.80
CA ALA A 282 2.43 11.32 -31.93
C ALA A 282 3.92 11.38 -31.52
N TYR A 283 4.22 11.92 -30.34
CA TYR A 283 5.57 11.94 -29.77
C TYR A 283 6.14 10.53 -29.56
N ILE A 284 5.34 9.60 -29.02
CA ILE A 284 5.78 8.20 -28.82
C ILE A 284 5.98 7.50 -30.16
N GLN A 285 5.11 7.71 -31.13
CA GLN A 285 5.28 7.17 -32.48
C GLN A 285 6.61 7.64 -33.11
N GLU A 286 6.94 8.90 -33.00
CA GLU A 286 8.19 9.45 -33.49
C GLU A 286 9.41 8.89 -32.74
N THR A 287 9.36 8.92 -31.41
CA THR A 287 10.49 8.49 -30.54
C THR A 287 10.84 7.03 -30.75
N PHE A 288 9.85 6.17 -30.93
CA PHE A 288 10.05 4.72 -31.11
C PHE A 288 10.10 4.29 -32.59
N GLY A 289 10.11 5.23 -33.53
CA GLY A 289 10.19 4.94 -34.96
C GLY A 289 8.94 4.25 -35.55
N LEU A 290 7.78 4.52 -34.96
CA LEU A 290 6.51 3.99 -35.43
C LEU A 290 5.95 4.87 -36.54
N ARG A 291 5.03 4.33 -37.39
CA ARG A 291 4.31 5.11 -38.37
C ARG A 291 3.36 6.09 -37.69
N LYS A 292 3.17 7.26 -38.22
CA LYS A 292 2.16 8.21 -37.74
C LYS A 292 0.75 7.76 -38.22
N GLU A 293 0.15 6.88 -37.42
CA GLU A 293 -1.18 6.30 -37.66
C GLU A 293 -2.13 6.73 -36.54
N GLU A 294 -2.97 7.70 -36.78
CA GLU A 294 -3.91 8.25 -35.80
C GLU A 294 -4.96 7.22 -35.36
N HIS A 295 -5.41 6.38 -36.28
CA HIS A 295 -6.50 5.43 -36.03
C HIS A 295 -6.08 4.08 -35.50
N TRP A 296 -4.80 3.75 -35.56
CA TRP A 296 -4.31 2.51 -34.96
C TRP A 296 -4.13 2.64 -33.46
N PRO A 297 -4.65 1.67 -32.67
CA PRO A 297 -4.41 1.68 -31.23
C PRO A 297 -2.92 1.45 -30.94
N LEU A 298 -2.38 2.26 -30.03
CA LEU A 298 -1.03 2.14 -29.51
C LEU A 298 -1.05 1.37 -28.18
N PHE A 299 -0.52 0.17 -28.20
CA PHE A 299 -0.32 -0.66 -27.03
C PHE A 299 1.05 -0.39 -26.39
N ALA A 300 1.14 -0.47 -25.07
CA ALA A 300 2.39 -0.30 -24.35
C ALA A 300 2.63 -1.40 -23.33
N VAL A 301 3.88 -1.78 -23.17
CA VAL A 301 4.41 -2.58 -22.07
C VAL A 301 5.53 -1.80 -21.42
N VAL A 302 5.40 -1.45 -20.15
CA VAL A 302 6.44 -0.77 -19.37
C VAL A 302 6.74 -1.62 -18.14
N ALA A 303 7.76 -2.46 -18.20
CA ALA A 303 8.05 -3.43 -17.14
C ALA A 303 9.50 -3.90 -17.19
N ARG A 304 9.95 -4.53 -16.10
CA ARG A 304 11.14 -5.38 -16.16
C ARG A 304 10.88 -6.55 -17.11
N LEU A 305 11.79 -6.81 -18.04
CA LEU A 305 11.65 -7.89 -19.01
C LEU A 305 12.06 -9.23 -18.37
N VAL A 306 11.19 -9.74 -17.51
CA VAL A 306 11.36 -11.01 -16.79
C VAL A 306 10.10 -11.87 -16.94
N GLU A 307 10.24 -13.17 -16.71
CA GLU A 307 9.13 -14.12 -16.87
C GLU A 307 7.91 -13.76 -16.01
N GLN A 308 8.14 -13.33 -14.78
CA GLN A 308 7.08 -12.89 -13.86
C GLN A 308 6.14 -11.84 -14.48
N LYS A 309 6.66 -10.95 -15.32
CA LYS A 309 5.86 -9.87 -15.95
C LYS A 309 5.09 -10.34 -17.18
N GLY A 310 5.10 -11.64 -17.47
CA GLY A 310 4.35 -12.21 -18.58
C GLY A 310 4.95 -11.92 -19.96
N ILE A 311 6.23 -11.54 -20.01
CA ILE A 311 6.93 -11.24 -21.26
C ILE A 311 6.92 -12.44 -22.21
N GLU A 312 6.92 -13.66 -21.66
CA GLU A 312 6.82 -14.87 -22.46
C GLU A 312 5.46 -15.00 -23.17
N LEU A 313 4.35 -14.60 -22.53
CA LEU A 313 3.04 -14.57 -23.17
C LEU A 313 3.01 -13.56 -24.33
N ILE A 314 3.60 -12.37 -24.12
CA ILE A 314 3.71 -11.34 -25.15
C ILE A 314 4.54 -11.86 -26.33
N ARG A 315 5.67 -12.52 -26.07
CA ARG A 315 6.51 -13.14 -27.08
C ARG A 315 5.73 -14.15 -27.95
N GLN A 316 4.91 -14.98 -27.32
CA GLN A 316 4.10 -16.00 -28.00
C GLN A 316 3.03 -15.40 -28.92
N ILE A 317 2.38 -14.32 -28.51
CA ILE A 317 1.29 -13.70 -29.29
C ILE A 317 1.79 -12.70 -30.34
N LEU A 318 3.03 -12.21 -30.23
CA LEU A 318 3.53 -11.08 -31.03
C LEU A 318 3.32 -11.24 -32.54
N PRO A 319 3.61 -12.40 -33.20
CA PRO A 319 3.41 -12.55 -34.63
C PRO A 319 1.95 -12.39 -35.08
N GLU A 320 1.00 -12.87 -34.26
CA GLU A 320 -0.43 -12.72 -34.54
C GLU A 320 -0.94 -11.32 -34.20
N LEU A 321 -0.41 -10.73 -33.14
CA LEU A 321 -0.75 -9.37 -32.72
C LEU A 321 -0.39 -8.34 -33.82
N MET A 322 0.77 -8.46 -34.44
CA MET A 322 1.23 -7.55 -35.50
C MET A 322 0.39 -7.62 -36.79
N LYS A 323 -0.47 -8.62 -36.98
CA LYS A 323 -1.41 -8.71 -38.11
C LYS A 323 -2.68 -7.89 -37.90
N LYS A 324 -2.91 -7.31 -36.72
CA LYS A 324 -4.21 -6.73 -36.32
C LYS A 324 -4.35 -5.20 -36.53
N GLY A 325 -3.43 -4.55 -37.23
CA GLY A 325 -3.52 -3.11 -37.48
C GLY A 325 -3.42 -2.29 -36.19
N LEU A 326 -2.36 -2.51 -35.44
CA LEU A 326 -2.05 -1.82 -34.21
C LEU A 326 -0.54 -1.54 -34.10
N GLN A 327 -0.17 -0.76 -33.12
CA GLN A 327 1.21 -0.48 -32.75
C GLN A 327 1.50 -0.97 -31.34
N LEU A 328 2.73 -1.40 -31.09
CA LEU A 328 3.19 -1.86 -29.77
C LEU A 328 4.53 -1.21 -29.40
N VAL A 329 4.59 -0.62 -28.23
CA VAL A 329 5.83 -0.15 -27.60
C VAL A 329 6.16 -1.05 -26.42
N ILE A 330 7.36 -1.59 -26.40
CA ILE A 330 7.92 -2.33 -25.26
C ILE A 330 9.08 -1.51 -24.69
N PHE A 331 8.98 -1.15 -23.42
CA PHE A 331 9.92 -0.26 -22.75
C PHE A 331 10.34 -0.81 -21.39
N GLY A 332 11.60 -1.17 -21.24
CA GLY A 332 12.15 -1.68 -19.97
C GLY A 332 13.34 -2.59 -20.12
N GLN A 333 14.04 -2.79 -19.02
CA GLN A 333 15.24 -3.62 -18.89
C GLN A 333 14.90 -5.00 -18.33
N GLY A 334 15.76 -6.00 -18.56
CA GLY A 334 15.57 -7.33 -17.97
C GLY A 334 16.48 -8.38 -18.58
N ASP A 335 15.98 -9.62 -18.68
CA ASP A 335 16.71 -10.76 -19.18
C ASP A 335 17.15 -10.55 -20.62
N GLN A 336 18.42 -10.81 -20.91
CA GLN A 336 19.03 -10.59 -22.23
C GLN A 336 18.27 -11.32 -23.35
N LYS A 337 17.75 -12.51 -23.09
CA LYS A 337 16.95 -13.28 -24.06
C LYS A 337 15.74 -12.51 -24.61
N TYR A 338 15.09 -11.68 -23.76
CA TYR A 338 13.95 -10.85 -24.17
C TYR A 338 14.42 -9.58 -24.87
N VAL A 339 15.50 -8.97 -24.40
CA VAL A 339 16.13 -7.80 -25.04
C VAL A 339 16.52 -8.14 -26.48
N ASP A 340 17.23 -9.24 -26.69
CA ASP A 340 17.65 -9.70 -28.00
C ASP A 340 16.46 -10.01 -28.92
N TYR A 341 15.43 -10.69 -28.38
CA TYR A 341 14.22 -11.01 -29.11
C TYR A 341 13.47 -9.77 -29.59
N PHE A 342 13.27 -8.77 -28.73
CA PHE A 342 12.52 -7.57 -29.11
C PHE A 342 13.32 -6.64 -30.03
N ASN A 343 14.65 -6.59 -29.92
CA ASN A 343 15.51 -5.93 -30.91
C ASN A 343 15.35 -6.58 -32.28
N TYR A 344 15.38 -7.90 -32.38
CA TYR A 344 15.13 -8.62 -33.61
C TYR A 344 13.73 -8.32 -34.17
N CYS A 345 12.69 -8.39 -33.33
CA CYS A 345 11.30 -8.15 -33.78
C CYS A 345 11.07 -6.71 -34.25
N LYS A 346 11.72 -5.72 -33.64
CA LYS A 346 11.66 -4.32 -34.08
C LYS A 346 12.09 -4.18 -35.56
N GLU A 347 13.09 -4.93 -35.99
CA GLU A 347 13.53 -4.95 -37.39
C GLU A 347 12.56 -5.71 -38.30
N GLN A 348 11.82 -6.71 -37.79
CA GLN A 348 10.85 -7.48 -38.54
C GLN A 348 9.51 -6.73 -38.75
N TYR A 349 9.16 -5.82 -37.85
CA TYR A 349 7.90 -5.08 -37.82
C TYR A 349 8.15 -3.55 -37.83
N PRO A 350 8.84 -3.01 -38.87
CA PRO A 350 9.20 -1.61 -38.89
C PRO A 350 7.95 -0.71 -38.94
N GLY A 351 7.94 0.30 -38.07
CA GLY A 351 6.81 1.24 -37.97
C GLY A 351 5.60 0.70 -37.18
N GLN A 352 5.62 -0.56 -36.73
CA GLN A 352 4.59 -1.15 -35.86
C GLN A 352 5.09 -1.50 -34.45
N LEU A 353 6.33 -2.00 -34.34
CA LEU A 353 6.93 -2.36 -33.06
C LEU A 353 8.06 -1.40 -32.71
N GLY A 354 7.93 -0.74 -31.55
CA GLY A 354 8.97 0.06 -30.93
C GLY A 354 9.55 -0.66 -29.70
N PHE A 355 10.85 -0.67 -29.56
CA PHE A 355 11.52 -1.26 -28.39
C PHE A 355 12.69 -0.39 -27.92
N SER A 356 12.82 -0.24 -26.59
CA SER A 356 13.99 0.33 -25.93
C SER A 356 14.17 -0.26 -24.53
N ASP A 357 15.40 -0.61 -24.21
CA ASP A 357 15.85 -1.07 -22.89
C ASP A 357 16.43 0.06 -22.01
N GLN A 358 16.45 1.30 -22.51
CA GLN A 358 16.97 2.48 -21.81
C GLN A 358 15.91 3.09 -20.91
N TYR A 359 15.52 2.36 -19.84
CA TYR A 359 14.45 2.77 -18.94
C TYR A 359 14.77 4.07 -18.20
N THR A 360 13.83 5.01 -18.27
CA THR A 360 13.76 6.19 -17.40
C THR A 360 12.32 6.45 -16.95
N GLU A 361 12.14 7.00 -15.75
CA GLU A 361 10.79 7.34 -15.24
C GLU A 361 10.10 8.40 -16.11
N GLU A 362 10.87 9.34 -16.65
CA GLU A 362 10.36 10.37 -17.56
C GLU A 362 9.79 9.75 -18.85
N MET A 363 10.54 8.85 -19.48
CA MET A 363 10.04 8.18 -20.69
C MET A 363 8.86 7.26 -20.39
N ALA A 364 8.83 6.60 -19.22
CA ALA A 364 7.68 5.80 -18.79
C ALA A 364 6.40 6.65 -18.68
N ALA A 365 6.50 7.87 -18.11
CA ALA A 365 5.36 8.80 -18.05
C ALA A 365 4.87 9.20 -19.44
N LYS A 366 5.79 9.47 -20.38
CA LYS A 366 5.46 9.77 -21.78
C LYS A 366 4.77 8.59 -22.47
N VAL A 367 5.24 7.36 -22.23
CA VAL A 367 4.62 6.13 -22.76
C VAL A 367 3.21 5.97 -22.22
N PHE A 368 3.01 6.15 -20.89
CA PHE A 368 1.66 6.13 -20.30
C PHE A 368 0.76 7.21 -20.88
N ALA A 369 1.28 8.42 -21.11
CA ALA A 369 0.49 9.51 -21.68
C ALA A 369 0.09 9.27 -23.14
N GLY A 370 0.95 8.64 -23.95
CA GLY A 370 0.74 8.47 -25.38
C GLY A 370 0.05 7.17 -25.80
N ALA A 371 0.06 6.13 -24.96
CA ALA A 371 -0.57 4.84 -25.30
C ALA A 371 -2.10 4.87 -25.15
N ASP A 372 -2.79 4.04 -25.94
CA ASP A 372 -4.22 3.77 -25.80
C ASP A 372 -4.46 2.62 -24.81
N PHE A 373 -3.63 1.58 -24.88
CA PHE A 373 -3.72 0.39 -24.03
C PHE A 373 -2.41 0.08 -23.33
N TYR A 374 -2.53 -0.47 -22.12
CA TYR A 374 -1.41 -0.93 -21.31
C TYR A 374 -1.50 -2.43 -21.01
N LEU A 375 -0.54 -3.21 -21.53
CA LEU A 375 -0.50 -4.66 -21.31
C LEU A 375 0.29 -5.00 -20.03
N MET A 376 -0.35 -5.69 -19.11
CA MET A 376 0.26 -6.15 -17.87
C MET A 376 -0.13 -7.60 -17.57
N PRO A 377 0.35 -8.58 -18.38
CA PRO A 377 0.00 -9.98 -18.24
C PRO A 377 0.88 -10.70 -17.20
N SER A 378 1.10 -10.10 -16.03
CA SER A 378 1.96 -10.65 -14.99
C SER A 378 1.46 -12.00 -14.48
N ALA A 379 2.37 -12.97 -14.27
CA ALA A 379 2.03 -14.27 -13.70
C ALA A 379 1.53 -14.11 -12.26
N PHE A 380 2.16 -13.25 -11.51
CA PHE A 380 1.72 -12.77 -10.19
C PHE A 380 2.13 -11.31 -10.00
N GLU A 381 1.29 -10.53 -9.34
CA GLU A 381 1.52 -9.12 -9.09
C GLU A 381 0.96 -8.72 -7.72
N PRO A 382 1.78 -8.63 -6.69
CA PRO A 382 1.31 -8.32 -5.34
C PRO A 382 0.38 -7.10 -5.28
N CYS A 383 0.78 -6.00 -5.87
CA CYS A 383 -0.05 -4.81 -6.04
C CYS A 383 -0.09 -4.34 -7.50
N GLY A 384 1.09 -4.08 -8.07
CA GLY A 384 1.22 -3.29 -9.29
C GLY A 384 0.91 -1.81 -9.04
N LEU A 385 1.76 -0.94 -9.56
CA LEU A 385 1.55 0.50 -9.54
C LEU A 385 1.36 1.05 -10.96
N SER A 386 2.05 0.46 -11.92
CA SER A 386 2.08 0.95 -13.31
C SER A 386 0.72 0.93 -14.01
N GLN A 387 -0.17 -0.03 -13.71
CA GLN A 387 -1.54 -0.02 -14.22
C GLN A 387 -2.33 1.18 -13.68
N MET A 388 -2.14 1.53 -12.40
CA MET A 388 -2.80 2.70 -11.81
C MET A 388 -2.24 3.99 -12.40
N MET A 389 -0.92 4.06 -12.62
CA MET A 389 -0.27 5.17 -13.32
C MET A 389 -0.82 5.30 -14.75
N ALA A 390 -0.82 4.22 -15.54
CA ALA A 390 -1.36 4.20 -16.89
C ALA A 390 -2.82 4.69 -16.93
N MET A 391 -3.68 4.20 -16.03
CA MET A 391 -5.07 4.63 -15.92
C MET A 391 -5.21 6.14 -15.67
N ARG A 392 -4.35 6.73 -14.82
CA ARG A 392 -4.35 8.18 -14.59
C ARG A 392 -4.07 8.99 -15.83
N TYR A 393 -3.25 8.47 -16.77
CA TYR A 393 -2.99 9.07 -18.07
C TYR A 393 -4.00 8.63 -19.16
N GLY A 394 -5.13 8.02 -18.76
CA GLY A 394 -6.17 7.60 -19.71
C GLY A 394 -5.77 6.43 -20.59
N THR A 395 -4.79 5.64 -20.18
CA THR A 395 -4.35 4.45 -20.89
C THR A 395 -5.01 3.24 -20.29
N VAL A 396 -5.81 2.53 -21.09
CA VAL A 396 -6.71 1.46 -20.65
C VAL A 396 -5.92 0.18 -20.39
N PRO A 397 -5.94 -0.39 -19.17
CA PRO A 397 -5.18 -1.59 -18.86
C PRO A 397 -5.83 -2.86 -19.39
N ILE A 398 -4.98 -3.81 -19.82
CA ILE A 398 -5.34 -5.20 -20.13
C ILE A 398 -4.46 -6.08 -19.22
N VAL A 399 -5.06 -6.75 -18.23
CA VAL A 399 -4.33 -7.37 -17.14
C VAL A 399 -4.68 -8.84 -16.92
N HIS A 400 -3.74 -9.62 -16.37
CA HIS A 400 -4.05 -10.90 -15.75
C HIS A 400 -4.72 -10.70 -14.40
N GLU A 401 -5.77 -11.49 -14.09
CA GLU A 401 -6.54 -11.39 -12.83
C GLU A 401 -5.79 -11.97 -11.64
N THR A 402 -4.72 -11.31 -11.19
CA THR A 402 -3.92 -11.71 -10.04
C THR A 402 -3.62 -10.52 -9.13
N GLY A 403 -3.55 -10.75 -7.83
CA GLY A 403 -3.17 -9.76 -6.81
C GLY A 403 -3.83 -8.41 -7.00
N GLY A 404 -3.05 -7.35 -6.90
CA GLY A 404 -3.54 -5.98 -7.04
C GLY A 404 -4.06 -5.62 -8.42
N LEU A 405 -3.72 -6.35 -9.47
CA LEU A 405 -4.31 -6.13 -10.79
C LEU A 405 -5.81 -6.40 -10.78
N LYS A 406 -6.23 -7.50 -10.13
CA LYS A 406 -7.64 -7.83 -9.94
C LYS A 406 -8.38 -6.84 -9.05
N ASP A 407 -7.69 -6.24 -8.08
CA ASP A 407 -8.28 -5.27 -7.16
C ASP A 407 -8.38 -3.86 -7.77
N THR A 408 -7.53 -3.53 -8.75
CA THR A 408 -7.43 -2.19 -9.35
C THR A 408 -8.11 -2.06 -10.70
N VAL A 409 -8.27 -3.13 -11.47
CA VAL A 409 -8.87 -3.11 -12.81
C VAL A 409 -10.19 -3.87 -12.77
N ARG A 410 -11.29 -3.18 -13.03
CA ARG A 410 -12.59 -3.80 -13.24
C ARG A 410 -12.76 -4.10 -14.73
N PRO A 411 -12.92 -5.35 -15.13
CA PRO A 411 -13.12 -5.68 -16.54
C PRO A 411 -14.40 -5.02 -17.08
N TYR A 412 -14.30 -4.50 -18.30
CA TYR A 412 -15.45 -4.00 -19.02
C TYR A 412 -16.41 -5.15 -19.37
N SER A 413 -17.68 -4.90 -19.24
CA SER A 413 -18.75 -5.81 -19.58
C SER A 413 -19.79 -5.11 -20.46
N ASP A 414 -20.10 -5.72 -21.61
CA ASP A 414 -21.17 -5.26 -22.51
C ASP A 414 -22.55 -5.29 -21.84
N PHE A 415 -22.73 -6.12 -20.81
CA PHE A 415 -24.01 -6.33 -20.12
C PHE A 415 -24.43 -5.12 -19.28
N ASP A 416 -23.50 -4.52 -18.53
CA ASP A 416 -23.79 -3.39 -17.64
C ASP A 416 -23.13 -2.07 -18.09
N GLY A 417 -22.32 -2.13 -19.15
CA GLY A 417 -21.59 -0.99 -19.68
C GLY A 417 -20.54 -0.41 -18.74
N ILE A 418 -20.18 -1.15 -17.68
CA ILE A 418 -19.28 -0.70 -16.61
C ILE A 418 -17.95 -1.45 -16.72
N GLY A 419 -16.88 -0.76 -16.36
CA GLY A 419 -15.50 -1.28 -16.34
C GLY A 419 -14.51 -0.18 -16.67
N ASP A 420 -13.27 -0.41 -16.30
CA ASP A 420 -12.16 0.54 -16.47
C ASP A 420 -10.90 -0.15 -17.05
N GLY A 421 -11.08 -1.28 -17.71
CA GLY A 421 -10.05 -2.04 -18.38
C GLY A 421 -10.55 -3.39 -18.89
N PHE A 422 -9.62 -4.23 -19.29
CA PHE A 422 -9.89 -5.61 -19.71
C PHE A 422 -9.05 -6.58 -18.90
N SER A 423 -9.53 -7.82 -18.72
CA SER A 423 -8.80 -8.81 -17.95
C SER A 423 -8.95 -10.22 -18.50
N PHE A 424 -8.06 -11.09 -18.11
CA PHE A 424 -8.14 -12.53 -18.38
C PHE A 424 -7.73 -13.33 -17.14
N SER A 425 -8.41 -14.44 -16.86
CA SER A 425 -8.18 -15.25 -15.67
C SER A 425 -7.22 -16.42 -15.89
N GLY A 426 -7.15 -16.98 -17.09
CA GLY A 426 -6.22 -18.06 -17.41
C GLY A 426 -4.87 -17.54 -17.87
N TYR A 427 -3.77 -17.90 -17.19
CA TYR A 427 -2.43 -17.47 -17.56
C TYR A 427 -1.91 -18.21 -18.81
N THR A 428 -2.46 -17.85 -19.98
CA THR A 428 -2.12 -18.42 -21.30
C THR A 428 -2.08 -17.34 -22.38
N ALA A 429 -1.25 -17.56 -23.41
CA ALA A 429 -1.19 -16.70 -24.59
C ALA A 429 -2.57 -16.54 -25.27
N LYS A 430 -3.37 -17.62 -25.32
CA LYS A 430 -4.71 -17.59 -25.88
C LYS A 430 -5.65 -16.68 -25.11
N SER A 431 -5.64 -16.74 -23.76
CA SER A 431 -6.51 -15.91 -22.92
C SER A 431 -6.13 -14.44 -23.02
N LEU A 432 -4.83 -14.14 -23.04
CA LEU A 432 -4.33 -12.77 -23.29
C LEU A 432 -4.79 -12.24 -24.65
N MET A 433 -4.69 -13.06 -25.71
CA MET A 433 -5.11 -12.63 -27.06
C MET A 433 -6.61 -12.35 -27.12
N LEU A 434 -7.45 -13.16 -26.45
CA LEU A 434 -8.90 -12.92 -26.40
C LEU A 434 -9.22 -11.57 -25.72
N ALA A 435 -8.58 -11.27 -24.58
CA ALA A 435 -8.76 -9.97 -23.93
C ALA A 435 -8.29 -8.78 -24.78
N ILE A 436 -7.23 -8.96 -25.57
CA ILE A 436 -6.77 -7.97 -26.55
C ILE A 436 -7.79 -7.82 -27.69
N ASP A 437 -8.37 -8.92 -28.18
CA ASP A 437 -9.38 -8.88 -29.24
C ASP A 437 -10.65 -8.15 -28.80
N ASP A 438 -11.10 -8.37 -27.56
CA ASP A 438 -12.22 -7.63 -26.98
C ASP A 438 -11.91 -6.14 -26.87
N ALA A 439 -10.71 -5.78 -26.43
CA ALA A 439 -10.26 -4.40 -26.33
C ALA A 439 -10.20 -3.70 -27.70
N ILE A 440 -9.67 -4.38 -28.72
CA ILE A 440 -9.58 -3.90 -30.10
C ILE A 440 -10.99 -3.72 -30.69
N LYS A 441 -11.91 -4.66 -30.44
CA LYS A 441 -13.30 -4.57 -30.87
C LYS A 441 -13.95 -3.29 -30.32
N VAL A 442 -13.83 -3.02 -29.03
CA VAL A 442 -14.37 -1.81 -28.39
C VAL A 442 -13.71 -0.54 -28.96
N TYR A 443 -12.41 -0.56 -29.20
CA TYR A 443 -11.68 0.58 -29.76
C TYR A 443 -12.17 0.98 -31.15
N PHE A 444 -12.36 0.02 -32.06
CA PHE A 444 -12.74 0.30 -33.46
C PHE A 444 -14.25 0.40 -33.69
N ALA A 445 -15.03 -0.45 -33.01
CA ALA A 445 -16.46 -0.53 -33.28
C ALA A 445 -17.33 0.29 -32.33
N GLU A 446 -16.81 0.66 -31.17
CA GLU A 446 -17.57 1.27 -30.07
C GLU A 446 -16.79 2.45 -29.44
N ARG A 447 -16.36 3.40 -30.27
CA ARG A 447 -15.48 4.50 -29.83
C ARG A 447 -16.02 5.28 -28.64
N ASP A 448 -17.32 5.58 -28.61
CA ASP A 448 -17.98 6.26 -27.47
C ASP A 448 -17.87 5.45 -26.16
N VAL A 449 -17.86 4.12 -26.25
CA VAL A 449 -17.67 3.23 -25.12
C VAL A 449 -16.22 3.26 -24.65
N PHE A 450 -15.28 3.19 -25.60
CA PHE A 450 -13.85 3.31 -25.29
C PHE A 450 -13.55 4.62 -24.56
N ASP A 451 -14.08 5.74 -25.05
CA ASP A 451 -13.88 7.06 -24.44
C ASP A 451 -14.46 7.14 -23.02
N LYS A 452 -15.57 6.45 -22.74
CA LYS A 452 -16.12 6.31 -21.38
C LYS A 452 -15.24 5.45 -20.47
N ILE A 453 -14.58 4.42 -21.01
CA ILE A 453 -13.62 3.60 -20.24
C ILE A 453 -12.40 4.47 -19.89
N VAL A 454 -11.86 5.23 -20.84
CA VAL A 454 -10.77 6.19 -20.61
C VAL A 454 -11.15 7.21 -19.52
N ASP A 455 -12.35 7.79 -19.58
CA ASP A 455 -12.83 8.72 -18.56
C ASP A 455 -12.88 8.09 -17.16
N ARG A 456 -13.35 6.84 -17.06
CA ARG A 456 -13.36 6.11 -15.79
C ARG A 456 -11.96 5.84 -15.25
N CYS A 457 -11.03 5.47 -16.13
CA CYS A 457 -9.62 5.31 -15.76
C CYS A 457 -9.06 6.59 -15.14
N MET A 458 -9.20 7.72 -15.84
CA MET A 458 -8.64 9.01 -15.41
C MET A 458 -9.25 9.54 -14.11
N ARG A 459 -10.53 9.27 -13.87
CA ARG A 459 -11.27 9.74 -12.69
C ARG A 459 -11.17 8.80 -11.49
N LYS A 460 -10.63 7.60 -11.65
CA LYS A 460 -10.51 6.62 -10.56
C LYS A 460 -9.56 7.11 -9.49
N ASP A 461 -10.00 7.08 -8.23
CA ASP A 461 -9.17 7.52 -7.09
C ASP A 461 -8.26 6.38 -6.62
N PHE A 462 -6.99 6.54 -6.91
CA PHE A 462 -5.89 5.68 -6.45
C PHE A 462 -5.01 6.36 -5.40
N SER A 463 -5.49 7.45 -4.79
CA SER A 463 -4.71 8.16 -3.77
C SER A 463 -4.47 7.31 -2.53
N TRP A 464 -3.35 7.57 -1.86
CA TRP A 464 -3.01 6.95 -0.59
C TRP A 464 -4.01 7.24 0.54
N LYS A 465 -4.93 8.20 0.36
CA LYS A 465 -5.93 8.57 1.37
C LYS A 465 -6.81 7.39 1.79
N LYS A 466 -7.22 6.55 0.82
CA LYS A 466 -8.01 5.34 1.09
C LYS A 466 -7.19 4.28 1.81
N SER A 467 -5.97 4.04 1.34
CA SER A 467 -5.04 3.07 1.95
C SER A 467 -4.67 3.47 3.37
N ALA A 468 -4.34 4.76 3.58
CA ALA A 468 -4.03 5.29 4.91
C ALA A 468 -5.16 5.05 5.92
N ARG A 469 -6.43 5.20 5.52
CA ARG A 469 -7.59 4.88 6.40
C ARG A 469 -7.61 3.40 6.80
N THR A 470 -7.29 2.50 5.89
CA THR A 470 -7.25 1.06 6.19
C THR A 470 -6.08 0.72 7.11
N TYR A 471 -4.91 1.34 6.90
CA TYR A 471 -3.78 1.24 7.83
C TYR A 471 -4.13 1.77 9.21
N MET A 472 -4.79 2.93 9.29
CA MET A 472 -5.25 3.50 10.56
C MET A 472 -6.18 2.56 11.32
N LYS A 473 -7.10 1.89 10.58
CA LYS A 473 -7.96 0.87 11.19
C LYS A 473 -7.12 -0.28 11.77
N MET A 474 -6.20 -0.85 10.99
CA MET A 474 -5.31 -1.93 11.45
C MET A 474 -4.49 -1.51 12.68
N TYR A 475 -3.93 -0.30 12.69
CA TYR A 475 -3.18 0.21 13.84
C TYR A 475 -4.06 0.37 15.09
N SER A 476 -5.29 0.85 14.92
CA SER A 476 -6.24 0.97 16.02
C SER A 476 -6.65 -0.40 16.56
N ASP A 477 -6.86 -1.38 15.68
CA ASP A 477 -7.22 -2.75 16.06
C ASP A 477 -6.14 -3.39 16.96
N ILE A 478 -4.84 -3.12 16.72
CA ILE A 478 -3.73 -3.71 17.50
C ILE A 478 -3.31 -2.88 18.72
N CYS A 479 -3.46 -1.55 18.64
CA CYS A 479 -3.14 -0.70 19.80
C CYS A 479 -4.21 -0.80 20.88
N GLY A 480 -5.42 -1.26 20.52
CA GLY A 480 -6.53 -1.33 21.44
C GLY A 480 -6.71 0.03 22.10
N PHE A 481 -7.20 1.05 21.41
CA PHE A 481 -7.36 2.39 22.00
C PHE A 481 -8.20 2.37 23.28
N GLY A 482 -8.94 1.28 23.52
CA GLY A 482 -9.64 1.02 24.77
C GLY A 482 -8.82 0.23 25.81
N SER A 483 -7.62 -0.23 25.52
CA SER A 483 -6.79 -1.02 26.45
C SER A 483 -5.59 -0.26 27.01
N ASP A 484 -5.27 0.94 26.54
CA ASP A 484 -4.26 1.79 27.17
C ASP A 484 -4.85 2.46 28.42
N PRO A 485 -4.43 2.07 29.63
CA PRO A 485 -4.93 2.67 30.85
C PRO A 485 -4.58 4.16 31.01
N ASN A 486 -3.71 4.70 30.14
CA ASN A 486 -3.26 6.09 30.18
C ASN A 486 -3.94 6.98 29.12
N VAL A 487 -4.86 6.46 28.30
CA VAL A 487 -5.65 7.27 27.38
C VAL A 487 -6.46 8.29 28.18
N THR A 488 -6.24 9.57 27.90
CA THR A 488 -7.05 10.62 28.53
C THR A 488 -8.39 10.74 27.81
N PHE A 489 -9.40 11.29 28.50
CA PHE A 489 -10.67 11.64 27.86
C PHE A 489 -10.49 12.56 26.65
N GLN A 490 -9.55 13.50 26.71
CA GLN A 490 -9.28 14.42 25.60
C GLN A 490 -8.78 13.68 24.36
N ASP A 491 -7.88 12.69 24.54
CA ASP A 491 -7.38 11.89 23.40
C ASP A 491 -8.50 11.06 22.78
N ALA A 492 -9.35 10.43 23.59
CA ALA A 492 -10.50 9.66 23.14
C ALA A 492 -11.53 10.55 22.40
N PHE A 493 -11.82 11.72 22.96
CA PHE A 493 -12.75 12.69 22.38
C PHE A 493 -12.26 13.20 21.02
N GLU A 494 -10.99 13.63 20.90
CA GLU A 494 -10.43 14.13 19.64
C GLU A 494 -10.40 13.04 18.56
N ALA A 495 -10.05 11.81 18.91
CA ALA A 495 -10.11 10.69 17.97
C ALA A 495 -11.52 10.42 17.44
N LEU A 496 -12.52 10.40 18.31
CA LEU A 496 -13.93 10.26 17.92
C LEU A 496 -14.43 11.46 17.10
N LYS A 497 -14.04 12.69 17.48
CA LYS A 497 -14.41 13.91 16.75
C LYS A 497 -13.94 13.90 15.31
N ILE A 498 -12.71 13.46 15.07
CA ILE A 498 -12.15 13.29 13.71
C ILE A 498 -13.01 12.30 12.91
N VAL A 499 -13.25 11.11 13.45
CA VAL A 499 -13.96 10.03 12.74
C VAL A 499 -15.41 10.43 12.47
N TYR A 500 -16.13 10.97 13.47
CA TYR A 500 -17.50 11.41 13.29
C TYR A 500 -17.63 12.61 12.34
N THR A 501 -16.64 13.50 12.29
CA THR A 501 -16.62 14.64 11.36
C THR A 501 -16.39 14.18 9.92
N GLU A 502 -15.63 13.12 9.70
CA GLU A 502 -15.35 12.58 8.36
C GLU A 502 -16.50 11.74 7.79
N GLN A 503 -17.29 11.06 8.64
CA GLN A 503 -18.39 10.17 8.25
C GLN A 503 -19.71 10.92 7.99
N ARG A 504 -19.69 11.88 7.05
CA ARG A 504 -20.82 12.83 6.83
C ARG A 504 -21.92 12.30 5.91
N LYS A 505 -21.58 11.54 4.87
CA LYS A 505 -22.46 11.35 3.70
C LYS A 505 -23.87 10.84 4.02
N ASN A 506 -24.02 9.79 4.82
CA ASN A 506 -25.33 9.22 5.13
C ASN A 506 -26.09 10.05 6.17
N ARG A 507 -25.35 10.62 7.13
CA ARG A 507 -25.90 11.53 8.14
C ARG A 507 -26.43 12.80 7.51
N ASP A 508 -25.67 13.46 6.66
CA ASP A 508 -26.07 14.72 6.03
C ASP A 508 -27.30 14.53 5.14
N VAL A 509 -27.42 13.38 4.44
CA VAL A 509 -28.66 13.03 3.70
C VAL A 509 -29.83 12.84 4.63
N PHE A 510 -29.65 12.17 5.78
CA PHE A 510 -30.71 11.99 6.76
C PHE A 510 -31.15 13.33 7.37
N LEU A 511 -30.21 14.18 7.78
CA LEU A 511 -30.48 15.49 8.38
C LEU A 511 -31.18 16.45 7.40
N ALA A 512 -30.79 16.44 6.13
CA ALA A 512 -31.44 17.28 5.10
C ALA A 512 -32.91 16.93 4.85
N MET A 513 -33.35 15.73 5.22
CA MET A 513 -34.76 15.30 5.14
C MET A 513 -35.60 15.68 6.37
N GLN A 514 -34.97 16.19 7.43
CA GLN A 514 -35.65 16.52 8.67
C GLN A 514 -36.34 17.91 8.60
N PRO A 515 -37.33 18.17 9.45
CA PRO A 515 -37.93 19.50 9.62
C PRO A 515 -36.89 20.58 10.00
N GLU A 516 -37.24 21.86 9.79
CA GLU A 516 -36.31 22.98 10.09
C GLU A 516 -36.02 23.09 11.60
N ASP A 517 -36.93 22.70 12.45
CA ASP A 517 -36.83 22.70 13.91
C ASP A 517 -36.26 21.38 14.47
N TYR A 518 -35.78 20.47 13.59
CA TYR A 518 -35.24 19.21 14.03
C TYR A 518 -34.00 19.40 14.90
N GLN A 519 -34.04 18.78 16.06
CA GLN A 519 -32.90 18.67 16.95
C GLN A 519 -32.91 17.30 17.65
N THR A 520 -31.73 16.67 17.72
CA THR A 520 -31.48 15.49 18.55
C THR A 520 -30.16 15.66 19.27
N VAL A 521 -30.19 15.53 20.59
CA VAL A 521 -29.01 15.60 21.44
C VAL A 521 -28.75 14.24 22.06
N ILE A 522 -27.54 13.72 21.83
CA ILE A 522 -27.05 12.43 22.35
C ILE A 522 -25.94 12.73 23.33
N GLN A 523 -26.13 12.41 24.60
CA GLN A 523 -25.05 12.40 25.58
C GLN A 523 -24.35 11.04 25.54
N VAL A 524 -23.03 11.03 25.48
CA VAL A 524 -22.23 9.82 25.42
C VAL A 524 -21.30 9.79 26.61
N ARG A 525 -21.37 8.69 27.37
CA ARG A 525 -20.45 8.38 28.47
C ARG A 525 -19.52 7.23 28.04
N ILE A 526 -18.24 7.52 28.01
CA ILE A 526 -17.20 6.50 27.79
C ILE A 526 -16.88 5.85 29.15
N GLU A 527 -16.90 4.53 29.21
CA GLU A 527 -16.44 3.74 30.35
C GLU A 527 -15.09 3.07 30.05
N GLY A 528 -14.23 2.96 31.06
CA GLY A 528 -12.89 2.38 30.93
C GLY A 528 -11.87 3.42 30.46
N PRO A 529 -10.81 2.99 29.73
CA PRO A 529 -9.78 3.89 29.26
C PRO A 529 -10.36 5.05 28.45
N GLY A 530 -9.91 6.27 28.74
CA GLY A 530 -10.50 7.49 28.17
C GLY A 530 -11.87 7.87 28.73
N GLU A 531 -12.18 7.39 29.96
CA GLU A 531 -13.51 7.67 30.56
C GLU A 531 -13.80 9.16 30.63
N GLY A 532 -15.06 9.49 30.33
CA GLY A 532 -15.54 10.86 30.34
C GLY A 532 -16.88 10.98 29.64
N THR A 533 -17.37 12.21 29.54
CA THR A 533 -18.68 12.49 28.94
C THR A 533 -18.57 13.60 27.92
N PHE A 534 -19.21 13.40 26.78
CA PHE A 534 -19.36 14.40 25.75
C PHE A 534 -20.77 14.35 25.17
N TYR A 535 -21.17 15.36 24.39
CA TYR A 535 -22.41 15.31 23.65
C TYR A 535 -22.23 15.48 22.15
N LEU A 536 -23.20 14.93 21.42
CA LEU A 536 -23.42 15.12 20.00
C LEU A 536 -24.79 15.80 19.83
N LYS A 537 -24.80 16.95 19.18
CA LYS A 537 -26.05 17.64 18.83
C LYS A 537 -26.20 17.66 17.33
N PHE A 538 -27.32 17.15 16.87
CA PHE A 538 -27.67 17.08 15.46
C PHE A 538 -28.80 18.02 15.16
N THR A 539 -28.63 18.85 14.16
CA THR A 539 -29.68 19.72 13.59
C THR A 539 -29.71 19.48 12.08
N ARG A 540 -30.68 20.06 11.40
CA ARG A 540 -30.75 20.01 9.94
C ARG A 540 -29.44 20.51 9.27
N ASP A 541 -28.78 21.48 9.90
CA ASP A 541 -27.58 22.13 9.36
C ASP A 541 -26.26 21.35 9.63
N GLY A 542 -26.29 20.31 10.50
CA GLY A 542 -25.15 19.49 10.76
C GLY A 542 -25.02 18.95 12.18
N MET A 543 -23.78 18.67 12.58
CA MET A 543 -23.41 18.08 13.86
C MET A 543 -22.46 18.98 14.63
N GLU A 544 -22.75 19.18 15.91
CA GLU A 544 -21.89 19.77 16.93
C GLU A 544 -21.43 18.66 17.89
N MET A 545 -20.17 18.66 18.31
CA MET A 545 -19.61 17.70 19.26
C MET A 545 -18.71 18.42 20.25
N GLU A 546 -19.03 18.33 21.55
CA GLU A 546 -18.35 19.08 22.60
C GLU A 546 -18.04 18.20 23.83
N PRO A 547 -16.86 18.39 24.51
CA PRO A 547 -16.31 17.48 25.53
C PRO A 547 -16.88 17.74 26.94
N TYR A 548 -18.18 17.94 27.06
CA TYR A 548 -18.86 18.11 28.37
C TYR A 548 -20.29 17.57 28.33
N SER A 549 -20.94 17.49 29.50
CA SER A 549 -22.31 16.99 29.66
C SER A 549 -23.33 18.01 29.14
N TYR A 550 -24.41 17.52 28.56
CA TYR A 550 -25.54 18.31 28.09
C TYR A 550 -26.77 18.06 28.99
N ASN A 551 -27.32 19.11 29.59
CA ASN A 551 -28.52 18.99 30.42
C ASN A 551 -29.76 18.81 29.53
N GLY A 552 -30.48 17.70 29.71
CA GLY A 552 -31.69 17.40 28.95
C GLY A 552 -31.40 16.78 27.58
N ALA A 553 -30.39 15.93 27.47
CA ALA A 553 -30.15 15.12 26.28
C ALA A 553 -31.37 14.22 25.97
N ASP A 554 -31.66 14.04 24.67
CA ASP A 554 -32.74 13.15 24.22
C ASP A 554 -32.43 11.69 24.48
N VAL A 555 -31.15 11.33 24.29
CA VAL A 555 -30.64 9.96 24.45
C VAL A 555 -29.32 10.00 25.21
N GLU A 556 -29.14 9.06 26.13
CA GLU A 556 -27.86 8.80 26.80
C GLU A 556 -27.30 7.44 26.37
N ILE A 557 -26.05 7.44 25.97
CA ILE A 557 -25.29 6.21 25.59
C ILE A 557 -24.16 6.01 26.58
N THR A 558 -24.07 4.81 27.12
CA THR A 558 -22.93 4.39 27.94
C THR A 558 -22.26 3.18 27.28
N THR A 559 -20.99 3.30 26.94
CA THR A 559 -20.21 2.23 26.28
C THR A 559 -18.71 2.55 26.33
N THR A 560 -17.86 1.65 25.83
CA THR A 560 -16.42 1.88 25.72
C THR A 560 -16.06 2.74 24.51
N PHE A 561 -14.87 3.34 24.52
CA PHE A 561 -14.31 4.06 23.38
C PHE A 561 -14.29 3.20 22.11
N ASP A 562 -13.80 1.93 22.22
CA ASP A 562 -13.71 1.02 21.08
C ASP A 562 -15.05 0.75 20.41
N ASN A 563 -16.11 0.62 21.19
CA ASN A 563 -17.45 0.42 20.66
C ASN A 563 -17.92 1.65 19.87
N LEU A 564 -17.69 2.86 20.38
CA LEU A 564 -18.04 4.11 19.68
C LEU A 564 -17.24 4.27 18.38
N TYR A 565 -15.94 4.01 18.44
CA TYR A 565 -15.07 4.07 17.29
C TYR A 565 -15.50 3.06 16.21
N ASN A 566 -15.78 1.82 16.61
CA ASN A 566 -16.25 0.75 15.72
C ASN A 566 -17.60 1.04 15.06
N ILE A 567 -18.50 1.74 15.77
CA ILE A 567 -19.76 2.24 15.18
C ILE A 567 -19.44 3.29 14.12
N ALA A 568 -18.58 4.26 14.45
CA ALA A 568 -18.25 5.37 13.57
C ALA A 568 -17.60 4.91 12.26
N ILE A 569 -16.71 3.91 12.30
CA ILE A 569 -16.07 3.35 11.11
C ILE A 569 -16.91 2.25 10.42
N GLY A 570 -18.05 1.85 10.99
CA GLY A 570 -19.00 0.90 10.38
C GLY A 570 -18.65 -0.57 10.50
N THR A 571 -17.75 -0.95 11.41
CA THR A 571 -17.40 -2.36 11.66
C THR A 571 -18.41 -3.07 12.54
N THR A 572 -19.16 -2.33 13.33
CA THR A 572 -20.28 -2.83 14.14
C THR A 572 -21.47 -1.87 14.08
N GLY A 573 -22.65 -2.35 14.48
CA GLY A 573 -23.84 -1.53 14.54
C GLY A 573 -24.34 -1.32 15.96
N THR A 574 -24.95 -0.17 16.24
CA THR A 574 -25.52 0.19 17.55
C THR A 574 -26.46 -0.89 18.09
N SER A 575 -27.34 -1.44 17.24
CA SER A 575 -28.28 -2.50 17.63
C SER A 575 -27.60 -3.77 18.10
N ARG A 576 -26.47 -4.16 17.48
CA ARG A 576 -25.71 -5.35 17.87
C ARG A 576 -25.07 -5.19 19.24
N LEU A 577 -24.45 -4.03 19.49
CA LEU A 577 -23.80 -3.74 20.77
C LEU A 577 -24.84 -3.64 21.91
N PHE A 578 -26.00 -3.05 21.64
CA PHE A 578 -27.09 -2.97 22.61
C PHE A 578 -27.64 -4.35 22.99
N VAL A 579 -27.95 -5.20 22.00
CA VAL A 579 -28.46 -6.57 22.25
C VAL A 579 -27.45 -7.42 23.01
N ASN A 580 -26.15 -7.24 22.74
CA ASN A 580 -25.08 -7.98 23.40
C ASN A 580 -24.70 -7.39 24.79
N GLY A 581 -25.38 -6.36 25.26
CA GLY A 581 -25.08 -5.69 26.54
C GLY A 581 -23.76 -4.91 26.59
N GLN A 582 -23.16 -4.64 25.41
CA GLN A 582 -21.91 -3.89 25.28
C GLN A 582 -22.14 -2.37 25.16
N MET A 583 -23.39 -1.98 25.05
CA MET A 583 -23.84 -0.58 25.00
C MET A 583 -25.15 -0.45 25.75
N LYS A 584 -25.22 0.52 26.65
CA LYS A 584 -26.48 0.92 27.32
C LYS A 584 -27.00 2.15 26.61
N ILE A 585 -28.34 2.17 26.36
CA ILE A 585 -29.02 3.28 25.73
C ILE A 585 -30.23 3.61 26.61
N GLU A 586 -30.36 4.86 27.06
CA GLU A 586 -31.44 5.36 27.89
C GLU A 586 -32.03 6.64 27.27
N GLY A 587 -33.26 7.01 27.64
CA GLY A 587 -33.94 8.22 27.20
C GLY A 587 -35.02 7.97 26.14
N ASN A 588 -35.17 8.88 25.19
CA ASN A 588 -36.20 8.83 24.17
C ASN A 588 -36.03 7.70 23.18
N ILE A 589 -36.88 6.69 23.24
CA ILE A 589 -36.79 5.47 22.39
C ILE A 589 -36.89 5.82 20.90
N SER A 590 -37.76 6.77 20.52
CA SER A 590 -37.90 7.16 19.12
C SER A 590 -36.60 7.75 18.56
N LYS A 591 -35.96 8.62 19.33
CA LYS A 591 -34.66 9.20 18.99
C LYS A 591 -33.52 8.16 19.03
N ALA A 592 -33.60 7.16 19.91
CA ALA A 592 -32.66 6.06 19.94
C ALA A 592 -32.63 5.22 18.64
N PHE A 593 -33.75 5.10 17.92
CA PHE A 593 -33.80 4.46 16.62
C PHE A 593 -33.09 5.26 15.52
N GLU A 594 -32.90 6.56 15.68
CA GLU A 594 -32.20 7.43 14.75
C GLU A 594 -30.68 7.27 14.84
N LEU A 595 -30.12 6.71 15.94
CA LEU A 595 -28.71 6.52 16.18
C LEU A 595 -27.99 5.82 15.00
N ARG A 596 -28.64 4.87 14.35
CA ARG A 596 -28.11 4.17 13.17
C ARG A 596 -27.82 5.10 11.99
N TYR A 597 -28.49 6.24 11.90
CA TYR A 597 -28.29 7.24 10.85
C TYR A 597 -27.33 8.34 11.30
N LEU A 598 -27.37 8.69 12.59
CA LEU A 598 -26.65 9.81 13.17
C LEU A 598 -25.20 9.47 13.49
N ILE A 599 -24.95 8.29 14.07
CA ILE A 599 -23.63 7.87 14.52
C ILE A 599 -23.12 6.61 13.84
N GLY A 600 -23.92 5.93 13.02
CA GLY A 600 -23.56 4.69 12.33
C GLY A 600 -23.35 4.89 10.83
N THR A 601 -22.48 4.08 10.24
CA THR A 601 -22.32 3.98 8.79
C THR A 601 -23.22 2.87 8.28
N HIS A 602 -24.35 3.19 7.64
CA HIS A 602 -25.17 2.18 6.97
C HIS A 602 -24.86 2.13 5.48
N GLU A 603 -24.01 1.18 5.07
CA GLU A 603 -24.17 0.57 3.76
C GLU A 603 -25.13 -0.63 3.91
N ARG A 604 -26.31 -0.55 3.30
CA ARG A 604 -27.13 -1.74 3.08
C ARG A 604 -26.33 -2.70 2.19
N LYS A 605 -25.71 -3.73 2.76
CA LYS A 605 -25.39 -4.91 1.97
C LYS A 605 -26.69 -5.42 1.39
N LYS A 606 -26.92 -5.22 0.10
CA LYS A 606 -27.97 -5.95 -0.63
C LYS A 606 -27.70 -7.44 -0.42
N ARG A 607 -28.53 -8.10 0.38
CA ARG A 607 -28.60 -9.58 0.35
C ARG A 607 -29.00 -9.97 -1.06
N LYS A 608 -28.11 -10.63 -1.77
CA LYS A 608 -28.42 -11.52 -2.86
C LYS A 608 -28.57 -12.93 -2.31
#